data_08e5677601709e97979807cfc815dc16
#
_entry.id   08e5677601709e97979807cfc815dc16
#
_cell.length_a   1.000
_cell.length_b   1.000
_cell.length_c   1.000
_cell.angle_alpha   90.00
_cell.angle_beta   90.00
_cell.angle_gamma   90.00
#
_symmetry.space_group_name_H-M   'P 1'
#
loop_
_entity.id
_entity.type
_entity.pdbx_description
1 polymer ?
#
loop_
_entity_poly.entity_id
_entity_poly.type
_entity_poly.pdbx_seq_one_letter_code
_entity_poly.pdbx_strand_id
1 'polypeptide(L)'
;MLAALLVLATAAQTNPMDAIRPDALRATVEKLASFQTRNTLSPTLVEAAESLAGEFRKIPGVQVELMKYVAPKGPRIPEEREVVQVVATLPGRTDRRVLVGGHLDSLNLGVDPTTGRAPGANDDASGVALALECARAMAGRQWENTLVFVGFTGEEQGLIGSRALAERARKEGWNIEAVLSNDTVGSSSNKAGQKDERRVRVFSDEFDPTPAREDRPPHASRELARFVEFATRGKVPDFGIKLVLRADRFGRGGDHTPFAQNGFDAIRFIEVHEEYTRQHTGDDLPEHMDWNYLANVTRVNLVALMALADAGPRPTAVRIARDQGHDTKLTWESTPGVKYVVYYRDTASATWEKAIEVGEVSEFTVKGVNKDDHFFAVGAVGGVPVAAR
;
A
#
# COMPACT_ATOMS: atom_id res chain seq x y z
N MET A 1 47.13 -5.08 35.93
CA MET A 1 45.94 -4.42 35.37
C MET A 1 45.75 -4.89 33.94
N LEU A 2 44.88 -5.89 33.73
CA LEU A 2 44.49 -6.35 32.38
C LEU A 2 43.31 -5.51 31.92
N ALA A 3 43.47 -4.75 30.85
CA ALA A 3 42.36 -4.05 30.18
C ALA A 3 41.63 -5.06 29.30
N ALA A 4 40.40 -5.37 29.65
CA ALA A 4 39.51 -6.16 28.80
C ALA A 4 39.04 -5.30 27.64
N LEU A 5 39.47 -5.61 26.43
CA LEU A 5 38.96 -5.04 25.19
C LEU A 5 37.54 -5.61 24.94
N LEU A 6 36.53 -4.79 25.13
CA LEU A 6 35.16 -5.13 24.76
C LEU A 6 35.04 -4.95 23.24
N VAL A 7 35.13 -6.04 22.50
CA VAL A 7 34.82 -6.07 21.07
C VAL A 7 33.27 -6.03 20.94
N LEU A 8 32.71 -4.85 20.69
CA LEU A 8 31.34 -4.69 20.24
C LEU A 8 31.24 -5.28 18.82
N ALA A 9 30.76 -6.51 18.72
CA ALA A 9 30.38 -7.08 17.46
C ALA A 9 29.19 -6.25 16.92
N THR A 10 29.43 -5.40 15.91
CA THR A 10 28.39 -4.81 15.11
C THR A 10 27.72 -5.96 14.37
N ALA A 11 26.54 -6.37 14.83
CA ALA A 11 25.69 -7.27 14.05
C ALA A 11 25.52 -6.62 12.67
N ALA A 12 25.95 -7.30 11.62
CA ALA A 12 25.68 -6.87 10.25
C ALA A 12 24.16 -6.69 10.13
N GLN A 13 23.75 -5.48 9.84
CA GLN A 13 22.34 -5.15 9.67
C GLN A 13 21.87 -5.92 8.42
N THR A 14 21.19 -7.04 8.62
CA THR A 14 20.62 -7.84 7.53
C THR A 14 19.65 -6.95 6.74
N ASN A 15 19.74 -6.97 5.42
CA ASN A 15 18.83 -6.21 4.58
C ASN A 15 17.39 -6.70 4.88
N PRO A 16 16.46 -5.82 5.29
CA PRO A 16 15.09 -6.22 5.61
C PRO A 16 14.39 -6.99 4.48
N MET A 17 14.79 -6.78 3.22
CA MET A 17 14.27 -7.54 2.07
C MET A 17 14.62 -9.03 2.13
N ASP A 18 15.72 -9.40 2.79
CA ASP A 18 16.14 -10.80 2.95
C ASP A 18 15.22 -11.57 3.91
N ALA A 19 14.46 -10.85 4.75
CA ALA A 19 13.45 -11.44 5.62
C ALA A 19 12.21 -11.91 4.83
N ILE A 20 11.97 -11.37 3.64
CA ILE A 20 10.84 -11.76 2.80
C ILE A 20 11.15 -13.08 2.10
N ARG A 21 10.53 -14.14 2.59
CA ARG A 21 10.73 -15.51 2.08
C ARG A 21 9.46 -16.05 1.42
N PRO A 22 9.58 -16.64 0.21
CA PRO A 22 8.45 -17.27 -0.46
C PRO A 22 7.71 -18.31 0.42
N ASP A 23 8.44 -19.08 1.22
CA ASP A 23 7.85 -20.12 2.07
C ASP A 23 6.96 -19.54 3.19
N ALA A 24 7.32 -18.40 3.75
CA ALA A 24 6.54 -17.74 4.79
C ALA A 24 5.23 -17.17 4.22
N LEU A 25 5.30 -16.54 3.04
CA LEU A 25 4.12 -16.10 2.29
C LEU A 25 3.21 -17.27 1.97
N ARG A 26 3.78 -18.35 1.42
CA ARG A 26 3.07 -19.60 1.11
C ARG A 26 2.33 -20.15 2.31
N ALA A 27 2.99 -20.28 3.45
CA ALA A 27 2.39 -20.81 4.67
C ALA A 27 1.18 -19.99 5.12
N THR A 28 1.25 -18.64 5.01
CA THR A 28 0.13 -17.77 5.34
C THR A 28 -1.03 -17.93 4.36
N VAL A 29 -0.76 -17.95 3.06
CA VAL A 29 -1.80 -18.16 2.03
C VAL A 29 -2.45 -19.52 2.17
N GLU A 30 -1.67 -20.60 2.32
CA GLU A 30 -2.21 -21.95 2.51
C GLU A 30 -3.08 -22.04 3.76
N LYS A 31 -2.68 -21.38 4.86
CA LYS A 31 -3.49 -21.31 6.08
C LYS A 31 -4.82 -20.59 5.82
N LEU A 32 -4.81 -19.45 5.16
CA LEU A 32 -6.04 -18.71 4.85
C LEU A 32 -6.92 -19.45 3.85
N ALA A 33 -6.34 -20.05 2.81
CA ALA A 33 -7.07 -20.85 1.82
C ALA A 33 -7.59 -22.18 2.40
N SER A 34 -7.13 -22.63 3.58
CA SER A 34 -7.62 -23.84 4.24
C SER A 34 -8.99 -23.67 4.89
N PHE A 35 -9.41 -22.42 5.19
CA PHE A 35 -10.79 -22.19 5.62
C PHE A 35 -11.77 -22.54 4.49
N GLN A 36 -12.92 -23.12 4.84
CA GLN A 36 -13.94 -23.49 3.85
C GLN A 36 -14.34 -22.28 2.98
N THR A 37 -14.55 -21.16 3.63
CA THR A 37 -14.77 -19.85 3.01
C THR A 37 -14.35 -18.77 4.01
N ARG A 38 -13.97 -17.62 3.51
CA ARG A 38 -13.79 -16.41 4.33
C ARG A 38 -14.81 -15.34 3.93
N ASN A 39 -15.92 -15.76 3.33
CA ASN A 39 -16.97 -14.85 2.91
C ASN A 39 -17.52 -14.06 4.13
N THR A 40 -17.80 -12.78 3.91
CA THR A 40 -18.31 -11.87 4.96
C THR A 40 -19.61 -12.35 5.62
N LEU A 41 -20.38 -13.20 4.95
CA LEU A 41 -21.59 -13.81 5.49
C LEU A 41 -21.34 -15.08 6.30
N SER A 42 -20.15 -15.66 6.22
CA SER A 42 -19.81 -16.92 6.89
C SER A 42 -19.26 -16.69 8.31
N PRO A 43 -19.60 -17.54 9.29
CA PRO A 43 -18.98 -17.50 10.60
C PRO A 43 -17.49 -17.80 10.58
N THR A 44 -16.99 -18.52 9.57
CA THR A 44 -15.56 -18.82 9.41
C THR A 44 -14.72 -17.59 9.09
N LEU A 45 -15.31 -16.47 8.68
CA LEU A 45 -14.59 -15.18 8.59
C LEU A 45 -14.04 -14.75 9.95
N VAL A 46 -14.81 -14.90 11.03
CA VAL A 46 -14.37 -14.53 12.38
C VAL A 46 -13.19 -15.39 12.81
N GLU A 47 -13.23 -16.71 12.50
CA GLU A 47 -12.12 -17.62 12.79
C GLU A 47 -10.86 -17.25 12.00
N ALA A 48 -11.01 -16.86 10.72
CA ALA A 48 -9.90 -16.39 9.89
C ALA A 48 -9.32 -15.07 10.41
N ALA A 49 -10.17 -14.13 10.84
CA ALA A 49 -9.74 -12.87 11.44
C ALA A 49 -8.98 -13.09 12.75
N GLU A 50 -9.47 -13.97 13.63
CA GLU A 50 -8.76 -14.33 14.88
C GLU A 50 -7.44 -15.05 14.58
N SER A 51 -7.40 -15.93 13.57
CA SER A 51 -6.17 -16.60 13.14
C SER A 51 -5.12 -15.57 12.67
N LEU A 52 -5.50 -14.62 11.82
CA LEU A 52 -4.63 -13.54 11.34
C LEU A 52 -4.20 -12.62 12.48
N ALA A 53 -5.13 -12.21 13.34
CA ALA A 53 -4.84 -11.39 14.52
C ALA A 53 -3.85 -12.10 15.45
N GLY A 54 -3.96 -13.42 15.60
CA GLY A 54 -3.02 -14.25 16.34
C GLY A 54 -1.60 -14.20 15.77
N GLU A 55 -1.45 -14.18 14.44
CA GLU A 55 -0.15 -14.03 13.79
C GLU A 55 0.45 -12.64 14.01
N PHE A 56 -0.34 -11.58 13.90
CA PHE A 56 0.13 -10.22 14.19
C PHE A 56 0.51 -10.02 15.67
N ARG A 57 -0.22 -10.62 16.61
CA ARG A 57 0.10 -10.55 18.08
C ARG A 57 1.45 -11.19 18.42
N LYS A 58 1.99 -12.08 17.59
CA LYS A 58 3.33 -12.67 17.78
C LYS A 58 4.46 -11.70 17.41
N ILE A 59 4.17 -10.61 16.72
CA ILE A 59 5.16 -9.64 16.23
C ILE A 59 5.45 -8.63 17.34
N PRO A 60 6.72 -8.48 17.78
CA PRO A 60 7.07 -7.57 18.85
C PRO A 60 6.66 -6.12 18.53
N GLY A 61 5.98 -5.47 19.47
CA GLY A 61 5.57 -4.06 19.38
C GLY A 61 4.29 -3.82 18.58
N VAL A 62 3.74 -4.82 17.92
CA VAL A 62 2.47 -4.70 17.19
C VAL A 62 1.28 -4.79 18.13
N GLN A 63 0.40 -3.82 18.03
CA GLN A 63 -0.90 -3.76 18.71
C GLN A 63 -1.99 -4.21 17.73
N VAL A 64 -2.89 -5.10 18.17
CA VAL A 64 -3.90 -5.69 17.28
C VAL A 64 -5.30 -5.39 17.79
N GLU A 65 -6.11 -4.81 16.93
CA GLU A 65 -7.54 -4.58 17.10
C GLU A 65 -8.34 -5.49 16.15
N LEU A 66 -9.33 -6.19 16.67
CA LEU A 66 -10.41 -6.75 15.87
C LEU A 66 -11.51 -5.67 15.77
N MET A 67 -11.40 -4.85 14.72
CA MET A 67 -12.32 -3.75 14.52
C MET A 67 -13.66 -4.27 14.04
N LYS A 68 -14.70 -4.02 14.82
CA LYS A 68 -16.09 -4.32 14.43
C LYS A 68 -16.73 -3.15 13.72
N TYR A 69 -17.53 -3.46 12.74
CA TYR A 69 -18.33 -2.48 12.00
C TYR A 69 -19.66 -3.09 11.56
N VAL A 70 -20.63 -2.25 11.25
CA VAL A 70 -21.93 -2.68 10.75
C VAL A 70 -21.92 -2.66 9.22
N ALA A 71 -22.08 -3.84 8.61
CA ALA A 71 -22.30 -3.98 7.18
C ALA A 71 -23.78 -3.74 6.89
N PRO A 72 -24.16 -2.71 6.12
CA PRO A 72 -25.54 -2.42 5.82
C PRO A 72 -26.12 -3.44 4.85
N LYS A 73 -27.45 -3.59 4.86
CA LYS A 73 -28.14 -4.37 3.82
C LYS A 73 -27.81 -3.82 2.43
N GLY A 74 -27.48 -4.71 1.52
CA GLY A 74 -27.08 -4.38 0.14
C GLY A 74 -27.21 -5.58 -0.80
N PRO A 75 -26.78 -5.45 -2.07
CA PRO A 75 -26.94 -6.51 -3.07
C PRO A 75 -26.32 -7.85 -2.68
N ARG A 76 -25.21 -7.85 -1.95
CA ARG A 76 -24.49 -9.05 -1.48
C ARG A 76 -24.56 -9.24 0.04
N ILE A 77 -25.30 -8.38 0.75
CA ILE A 77 -25.59 -8.44 2.20
C ILE A 77 -27.10 -8.45 2.37
N PRO A 78 -27.73 -9.61 2.59
CA PRO A 78 -29.20 -9.73 2.61
C PRO A 78 -29.86 -9.03 3.78
N GLU A 79 -29.13 -8.88 4.88
CA GLU A 79 -29.56 -8.18 6.10
C GLU A 79 -28.38 -7.47 6.76
N GLU A 80 -28.64 -6.39 7.50
CA GLU A 80 -27.64 -5.69 8.28
C GLU A 80 -26.99 -6.64 9.31
N ARG A 81 -25.66 -6.57 9.45
CA ARG A 81 -24.90 -7.44 10.35
C ARG A 81 -23.61 -6.81 10.84
N GLU A 82 -23.19 -7.19 12.03
CA GLU A 82 -21.86 -6.88 12.52
C GLU A 82 -20.82 -7.77 11.82
N VAL A 83 -19.74 -7.15 11.37
CA VAL A 83 -18.58 -7.79 10.72
C VAL A 83 -17.30 -7.35 11.43
N VAL A 84 -16.28 -8.18 11.39
CA VAL A 84 -14.97 -7.91 11.99
C VAL A 84 -13.89 -7.85 10.92
N GLN A 85 -12.92 -6.94 11.10
CA GLN A 85 -11.68 -6.88 10.32
C GLN A 85 -10.47 -6.73 11.25
N VAL A 86 -9.27 -7.03 10.74
CA VAL A 86 -8.03 -6.99 11.50
C VAL A 86 -7.28 -5.69 11.23
N VAL A 87 -6.98 -4.93 12.29
CA VAL A 87 -6.15 -3.73 12.22
C VAL A 87 -4.98 -3.91 13.17
N ALA A 88 -3.78 -4.04 12.62
CA ALA A 88 -2.54 -4.24 13.38
C ALA A 88 -1.66 -3.00 13.27
N THR A 89 -1.27 -2.41 14.39
CA THR A 89 -0.53 -1.15 14.45
C THR A 89 0.84 -1.37 15.06
N LEU A 90 1.89 -0.97 14.35
CA LEU A 90 3.25 -0.81 14.87
C LEU A 90 3.48 0.68 15.12
N PRO A 91 3.44 1.15 16.38
CA PRO A 91 3.57 2.57 16.71
C PRO A 91 4.92 3.15 16.31
N GLY A 92 4.89 4.29 15.63
CA GLY A 92 6.04 5.14 15.35
C GLY A 92 6.27 6.19 16.45
N ARG A 93 7.17 7.14 16.17
CA ARG A 93 7.40 8.32 17.02
C ARG A 93 6.32 9.38 16.86
N THR A 94 5.66 9.38 15.72
CA THR A 94 4.59 10.33 15.37
C THR A 94 3.27 9.60 15.14
N ASP A 95 2.19 10.36 15.11
CA ASP A 95 0.84 9.90 14.78
C ASP A 95 0.57 9.84 13.26
N ARG A 96 1.52 10.29 12.43
CA ARG A 96 1.44 10.11 10.98
C ARG A 96 1.46 8.62 10.64
N ARG A 97 0.55 8.21 9.78
CA ARG A 97 0.28 6.78 9.53
C ARG A 97 0.52 6.39 8.09
N VAL A 98 1.14 5.24 7.90
CA VAL A 98 1.24 4.57 6.60
C VAL A 98 0.52 3.24 6.69
N LEU A 99 -0.46 3.04 5.84
CA LEU A 99 -1.29 1.83 5.83
C LEU A 99 -0.86 0.91 4.70
N VAL A 100 -0.84 -0.39 4.96
CA VAL A 100 -0.69 -1.46 3.96
C VAL A 100 -1.65 -2.59 4.29
N GLY A 101 -2.32 -3.15 3.28
CA GLY A 101 -3.27 -4.23 3.51
C GLY A 101 -3.73 -4.93 2.25
N GLY A 102 -4.49 -6.00 2.46
CA GLY A 102 -5.27 -6.73 1.49
C GLY A 102 -6.58 -7.17 2.13
N HIS A 103 -7.51 -7.74 1.37
CA HIS A 103 -8.78 -8.18 1.93
C HIS A 103 -8.74 -9.65 2.39
N LEU A 104 -9.26 -9.86 3.58
CA LEU A 104 -9.30 -11.17 4.22
C LEU A 104 -10.46 -12.03 3.71
N ASP A 105 -11.58 -11.40 3.35
CA ASP A 105 -12.74 -12.12 2.85
C ASP A 105 -12.45 -12.75 1.48
N SER A 106 -13.24 -13.76 1.13
CA SER A 106 -13.14 -14.47 -0.14
C SER A 106 -14.52 -14.74 -0.72
N LEU A 107 -14.58 -14.92 -2.03
CA LEU A 107 -15.82 -15.10 -2.77
C LEU A 107 -15.76 -16.32 -3.69
N ASN A 108 -16.89 -17.03 -3.79
CA ASN A 108 -17.17 -17.97 -4.87
C ASN A 108 -18.60 -17.73 -5.34
N LEU A 109 -18.76 -17.26 -6.56
CA LEU A 109 -20.07 -16.91 -7.13
C LEU A 109 -20.93 -18.13 -7.49
N GLY A 110 -20.34 -19.31 -7.56
CA GLY A 110 -21.01 -20.55 -7.96
C GLY A 110 -21.63 -21.36 -6.83
N VAL A 111 -21.51 -20.90 -5.57
CA VAL A 111 -21.92 -21.66 -4.38
C VAL A 111 -22.60 -20.78 -3.34
N ASP A 112 -23.17 -21.42 -2.30
CA ASP A 112 -23.68 -20.68 -1.14
C ASP A 112 -22.56 -19.90 -0.44
N PRO A 113 -22.70 -18.60 -0.20
CA PRO A 113 -21.63 -17.78 0.35
C PRO A 113 -21.25 -18.13 1.79
N THR A 114 -22.14 -18.79 2.55
CA THR A 114 -21.90 -19.10 3.97
C THR A 114 -21.20 -20.44 4.18
N THR A 115 -21.38 -21.38 3.26
CA THR A 115 -20.94 -22.78 3.40
C THR A 115 -20.14 -23.30 2.21
N GLY A 116 -20.25 -22.66 1.05
CA GLY A 116 -19.58 -23.08 -0.17
C GLY A 116 -18.06 -22.85 -0.13
N ARG A 117 -17.31 -23.69 -0.82
CA ARG A 117 -15.85 -23.60 -0.88
C ARG A 117 -15.41 -22.34 -1.62
N ALA A 118 -14.70 -21.42 -0.95
CA ALA A 118 -14.12 -20.19 -1.50
C ALA A 118 -12.70 -20.01 -0.95
N PRO A 119 -11.66 -20.64 -1.55
CA PRO A 119 -10.29 -20.61 -1.03
C PRO A 119 -9.68 -19.20 -1.06
N GLY A 120 -9.89 -18.44 -2.15
CA GLY A 120 -9.38 -17.09 -2.30
C GLY A 120 -7.88 -17.00 -2.03
N ALA A 121 -7.07 -17.84 -2.69
CA ALA A 121 -5.63 -17.88 -2.44
C ALA A 121 -4.94 -16.65 -3.01
N ASN A 122 -5.24 -16.32 -4.27
CA ASN A 122 -4.74 -15.11 -4.90
C ASN A 122 -5.64 -13.91 -4.60
N ASP A 123 -6.94 -14.12 -4.52
CA ASP A 123 -7.98 -13.13 -4.23
C ASP A 123 -8.64 -13.39 -2.84
N ASP A 124 -8.15 -12.81 -1.69
CA ASP A 124 -6.91 -12.04 -1.62
C ASP A 124 -6.09 -12.45 -0.37
N ALA A 125 -5.92 -13.76 -0.17
CA ALA A 125 -4.95 -14.18 0.85
C ALA A 125 -3.53 -13.73 0.49
N SER A 126 -3.26 -13.40 -0.80
CA SER A 126 -1.97 -12.91 -1.27
C SER A 126 -1.62 -11.55 -0.68
N GLY A 127 -2.53 -10.58 -0.73
CA GLY A 127 -2.32 -9.24 -0.16
C GLY A 127 -2.28 -9.27 1.36
N VAL A 128 -3.07 -10.12 2.00
CA VAL A 128 -3.00 -10.32 3.47
C VAL A 128 -1.66 -10.90 3.90
N ALA A 129 -1.15 -11.91 3.19
CA ALA A 129 0.15 -12.51 3.48
C ALA A 129 1.28 -11.51 3.29
N LEU A 130 1.22 -10.70 2.24
CA LEU A 130 2.15 -9.59 1.99
C LEU A 130 2.16 -8.61 3.17
N ALA A 131 0.99 -8.16 3.64
CA ALA A 131 0.90 -7.21 4.76
C ALA A 131 1.49 -7.81 6.05
N LEU A 132 1.24 -9.08 6.34
CA LEU A 132 1.79 -9.76 7.51
C LEU A 132 3.33 -9.89 7.43
N GLU A 133 3.89 -10.26 6.27
CA GLU A 133 5.35 -10.37 6.10
C GLU A 133 6.03 -8.99 6.16
N CYS A 134 5.39 -7.94 5.63
CA CYS A 134 5.87 -6.57 5.83
C CYS A 134 5.91 -6.20 7.32
N ALA A 135 4.88 -6.53 8.10
CA ALA A 135 4.86 -6.28 9.53
C ALA A 135 6.01 -6.99 10.26
N ARG A 136 6.26 -8.26 9.91
CA ARG A 136 7.38 -9.04 10.47
C ARG A 136 8.74 -8.40 10.14
N ALA A 137 8.94 -7.98 8.89
CA ALA A 137 10.19 -7.35 8.44
C ALA A 137 10.42 -5.95 9.02
N MET A 138 9.34 -5.22 9.33
CA MET A 138 9.41 -3.86 9.89
C MET A 138 9.52 -3.85 11.42
N ALA A 139 9.26 -4.97 12.10
CA ALA A 139 9.37 -5.08 13.55
C ALA A 139 10.82 -4.96 14.07
N GLY A 140 10.97 -4.63 15.35
CA GLY A 140 12.30 -4.56 15.99
C GLY A 140 13.08 -3.26 15.73
N ARG A 141 12.51 -2.33 14.97
CA ARG A 141 13.05 -0.99 14.76
C ARG A 141 12.01 0.07 15.14
N GLN A 142 12.48 1.19 15.68
CA GLN A 142 11.64 2.38 15.92
C GLN A 142 11.60 3.23 14.65
N TRP A 143 10.41 3.36 14.07
CA TRP A 143 10.14 4.18 12.90
C TRP A 143 9.67 5.59 13.29
N GLU A 144 9.78 6.53 12.36
CA GLU A 144 9.25 7.89 12.56
C GLU A 144 7.73 7.88 12.51
N ASN A 145 7.16 7.25 11.49
CA ASN A 145 5.71 7.17 11.29
C ASN A 145 5.15 5.84 11.79
N THR A 146 3.91 5.89 12.25
CA THR A 146 3.15 4.71 12.68
C THR A 146 2.75 3.87 11.46
N LEU A 147 2.98 2.57 11.51
CA LEU A 147 2.59 1.62 10.46
C LEU A 147 1.31 0.90 10.85
N VAL A 148 0.40 0.77 9.90
CA VAL A 148 -0.88 0.07 10.11
C VAL A 148 -1.03 -1.01 9.04
N PHE A 149 -1.15 -2.26 9.47
CA PHE A 149 -1.33 -3.43 8.62
C PHE A 149 -2.77 -3.90 8.74
N VAL A 150 -3.45 -4.08 7.60
CA VAL A 150 -4.90 -4.32 7.61
C VAL A 150 -5.26 -5.58 6.83
N GLY A 151 -6.04 -6.46 7.45
CA GLY A 151 -6.82 -7.46 6.76
C GLY A 151 -8.25 -6.95 6.65
N PHE A 152 -8.57 -6.28 5.53
CA PHE A 152 -9.92 -5.75 5.27
C PHE A 152 -10.93 -6.88 5.15
N THR A 153 -12.20 -6.58 5.37
CA THR A 153 -13.29 -7.54 5.15
C THR A 153 -14.46 -6.85 4.46
N GLY A 154 -15.25 -7.62 3.70
CA GLY A 154 -16.36 -7.06 2.95
C GLY A 154 -15.94 -6.29 1.70
N GLU A 155 -14.75 -6.55 1.19
CA GLU A 155 -14.30 -6.05 -0.12
C GLU A 155 -15.25 -6.54 -1.19
N GLU A 156 -15.44 -7.85 -1.24
CA GLU A 156 -16.25 -8.59 -2.18
C GLU A 156 -17.77 -8.23 -2.11
N GLN A 157 -18.18 -7.63 -1.02
CA GLN A 157 -19.53 -7.14 -0.83
C GLN A 157 -19.67 -5.64 -1.09
N GLY A 158 -18.64 -4.99 -1.62
CA GLY A 158 -18.63 -3.58 -2.03
C GLY A 158 -17.80 -2.68 -1.15
N LEU A 159 -16.59 -3.09 -0.78
CA LEU A 159 -15.60 -2.27 -0.08
C LEU A 159 -16.08 -1.81 1.32
N ILE A 160 -16.84 -2.66 2.01
CA ILE A 160 -17.56 -2.23 3.23
C ILE A 160 -16.59 -1.97 4.38
N GLY A 161 -15.62 -2.86 4.61
CA GLY A 161 -14.66 -2.75 5.70
C GLY A 161 -13.65 -1.62 5.50
N SER A 162 -13.11 -1.48 4.30
CA SER A 162 -12.22 -0.35 3.98
C SER A 162 -12.94 0.99 4.05
N ARG A 163 -14.21 1.05 3.66
CA ARG A 163 -15.07 2.23 3.86
C ARG A 163 -15.23 2.56 5.35
N ALA A 164 -15.57 1.56 6.17
CA ALA A 164 -15.74 1.74 7.61
C ALA A 164 -14.44 2.25 8.27
N LEU A 165 -13.27 1.73 7.87
CA LEU A 165 -12.00 2.18 8.40
C LEU A 165 -11.63 3.58 7.90
N ALA A 166 -11.85 3.90 6.62
CA ALA A 166 -11.58 5.22 6.05
C ALA A 166 -12.46 6.31 6.68
N GLU A 167 -13.74 6.03 6.90
CA GLU A 167 -14.68 6.93 7.58
C GLU A 167 -14.29 7.14 9.06
N ARG A 168 -13.91 6.07 9.76
CA ARG A 168 -13.35 6.14 11.13
C ARG A 168 -12.10 7.01 11.15
N ALA A 169 -11.16 6.77 10.25
CA ALA A 169 -9.92 7.53 10.15
C ALA A 169 -10.18 9.03 9.94
N ARG A 170 -11.12 9.37 9.05
CA ARG A 170 -11.53 10.76 8.82
C ARG A 170 -12.20 11.38 10.07
N LYS A 171 -13.12 10.65 10.71
CA LYS A 171 -13.84 11.10 11.90
C LYS A 171 -12.90 11.34 13.08
N GLU A 172 -11.93 10.46 13.27
CA GLU A 172 -10.94 10.52 14.35
C GLU A 172 -9.75 11.43 14.03
N GLY A 173 -9.71 12.03 12.82
CA GLY A 173 -8.64 12.94 12.39
C GLY A 173 -7.28 12.24 12.21
N TRP A 174 -7.27 11.01 11.72
CA TRP A 174 -6.01 10.31 11.47
C TRP A 174 -5.18 11.04 10.41
N ASN A 175 -3.91 11.22 10.69
CA ASN A 175 -2.94 11.78 9.75
C ASN A 175 -2.36 10.65 8.88
N ILE A 176 -3.09 10.29 7.81
CA ILE A 176 -2.67 9.22 6.89
C ILE A 176 -1.85 9.80 5.75
N GLU A 177 -0.57 9.41 5.68
CA GLU A 177 0.38 9.81 4.64
C GLU A 177 0.23 9.00 3.36
N ALA A 178 -0.09 7.71 3.47
CA ALA A 178 -0.24 6.81 2.34
C ALA A 178 -1.06 5.56 2.70
N VAL A 179 -1.80 5.03 1.72
CA VAL A 179 -2.47 3.73 1.78
C VAL A 179 -2.02 2.89 0.59
N LEU A 180 -1.47 1.71 0.88
CA LEU A 180 -0.98 0.72 -0.07
C LEU A 180 -1.90 -0.50 0.00
N SER A 181 -2.92 -0.54 -0.85
CA SER A 181 -3.81 -1.70 -0.98
C SER A 181 -3.19 -2.71 -1.94
N ASN A 182 -3.20 -3.98 -1.56
CA ASN A 182 -2.73 -5.09 -2.38
C ASN A 182 -3.89 -6.04 -2.58
N ASP A 183 -4.14 -6.42 -3.83
CA ASP A 183 -5.31 -7.22 -4.20
C ASP A 183 -4.96 -8.02 -5.46
N THR A 184 -5.03 -9.34 -5.38
CA THR A 184 -4.57 -10.28 -6.43
C THR A 184 -3.13 -10.00 -6.87
N VAL A 185 -2.16 -10.29 -5.98
CA VAL A 185 -0.73 -10.00 -6.20
C VAL A 185 0.15 -11.26 -6.23
N GLY A 186 -0.43 -12.42 -6.42
CA GLY A 186 0.25 -13.71 -6.29
C GLY A 186 0.47 -14.48 -7.59
N SER A 187 0.04 -13.99 -8.78
CA SER A 187 0.25 -14.69 -10.04
C SER A 187 0.99 -13.85 -11.06
N SER A 188 2.00 -14.44 -11.71
CA SER A 188 2.75 -13.80 -12.80
C SER A 188 2.18 -14.09 -14.18
N SER A 189 1.16 -14.96 -14.29
CA SER A 189 0.61 -15.41 -15.58
C SER A 189 -0.85 -15.84 -15.47
N ASN A 190 -1.55 -15.85 -16.60
CA ASN A 190 -2.92 -16.34 -16.70
C ASN A 190 -3.07 -17.52 -17.67
N LYS A 191 -4.23 -18.18 -17.68
CA LYS A 191 -4.53 -19.31 -18.57
C LYS A 191 -4.49 -18.96 -20.06
N ALA A 192 -4.58 -17.69 -20.42
CA ALA A 192 -4.42 -17.22 -21.81
C ALA A 192 -2.94 -17.18 -22.26
N GLY A 193 -2.01 -17.58 -21.40
CA GLY A 193 -0.58 -17.59 -21.68
C GLY A 193 0.12 -16.23 -21.63
N GLN A 194 -0.59 -15.20 -21.15
CA GLN A 194 0.03 -13.91 -20.87
C GLN A 194 0.85 -14.00 -19.59
N LYS A 195 2.06 -13.42 -19.60
CA LYS A 195 3.01 -13.51 -18.50
C LYS A 195 3.78 -12.21 -18.30
N ASP A 196 3.93 -11.80 -17.03
CA ASP A 196 4.83 -10.73 -16.60
C ASP A 196 5.36 -11.03 -15.20
N GLU A 197 6.55 -11.63 -15.15
CA GLU A 197 7.23 -12.01 -13.89
C GLU A 197 8.04 -10.85 -13.28
N ARG A 198 8.10 -9.71 -13.98
CA ARG A 198 9.03 -8.63 -13.65
C ARG A 198 8.37 -7.36 -13.17
N ARG A 199 7.05 -7.30 -13.19
CA ARG A 199 6.33 -6.07 -12.80
C ARG A 199 5.04 -6.38 -12.06
N VAL A 200 4.68 -5.45 -11.17
CA VAL A 200 3.33 -5.34 -10.60
C VAL A 200 2.70 -4.04 -11.11
N ARG A 201 1.39 -4.01 -11.38
CA ARG A 201 0.67 -2.77 -11.69
C ARG A 201 0.38 -2.00 -10.41
N VAL A 202 0.42 -0.68 -10.52
CA VAL A 202 -0.02 0.23 -9.47
C VAL A 202 -1.02 1.21 -10.05
N PHE A 203 -2.28 1.10 -9.60
CA PHE A 203 -3.34 2.05 -9.91
C PHE A 203 -3.36 3.18 -8.89
N SER A 204 -3.51 4.41 -9.36
CA SER A 204 -3.49 5.63 -8.55
C SER A 204 -4.84 6.34 -8.44
N ASP A 205 -5.79 6.01 -9.30
CA ASP A 205 -7.08 6.68 -9.32
C ASP A 205 -8.18 5.66 -9.04
N GLU A 206 -9.21 6.10 -8.37
CA GLU A 206 -10.48 5.39 -8.22
C GLU A 206 -11.48 5.83 -9.27
N PHE A 207 -12.39 4.93 -9.62
CA PHE A 207 -13.60 5.31 -10.32
C PHE A 207 -14.55 5.98 -9.31
N ASP A 208 -14.67 7.29 -9.40
CA ASP A 208 -15.61 8.07 -8.61
C ASP A 208 -16.63 8.73 -9.55
N PRO A 209 -17.91 8.32 -9.52
CA PRO A 209 -18.97 8.99 -10.25
C PRO A 209 -19.38 10.32 -9.61
N THR A 210 -18.90 10.61 -8.38
CA THR A 210 -19.20 11.87 -7.69
C THR A 210 -18.30 13.00 -8.19
N PRO A 211 -18.80 14.25 -8.21
CA PRO A 211 -17.96 15.40 -8.53
C PRO A 211 -16.75 15.50 -7.63
N ALA A 212 -15.61 15.95 -8.17
CA ALA A 212 -14.39 16.19 -7.40
C ALA A 212 -14.70 17.06 -6.18
N ARG A 213 -14.27 16.63 -5.00
CA ARG A 213 -14.38 17.45 -3.80
C ARG A 213 -13.43 18.66 -3.91
N GLU A 214 -13.92 19.83 -3.57
CA GLU A 214 -13.13 21.07 -3.62
C GLU A 214 -11.92 21.04 -2.67
N ASP A 215 -12.01 20.28 -1.58
CA ASP A 215 -11.01 20.14 -0.54
C ASP A 215 -9.92 19.09 -0.86
N ARG A 216 -10.07 18.33 -1.95
CA ARG A 216 -9.10 17.31 -2.36
C ARG A 216 -8.25 17.80 -3.53
N PRO A 217 -6.90 17.79 -3.40
CA PRO A 217 -6.03 18.05 -4.54
C PRO A 217 -6.31 17.04 -5.66
N PRO A 218 -6.55 17.49 -6.90
CA PRO A 218 -6.74 16.58 -8.02
C PRO A 218 -5.53 15.64 -8.14
N HIS A 219 -5.77 14.33 -8.17
CA HIS A 219 -4.75 13.31 -8.43
C HIS A 219 -3.61 13.20 -7.40
N ALA A 220 -3.86 13.48 -6.13
CA ALA A 220 -2.85 13.34 -5.07
C ALA A 220 -2.28 11.90 -5.00
N SER A 221 -3.12 10.87 -5.17
CA SER A 221 -2.67 9.47 -5.23
C SER A 221 -1.71 9.17 -6.39
N ARG A 222 -1.74 9.96 -7.48
CA ARG A 222 -0.75 9.82 -8.58
C ARG A 222 0.66 10.16 -8.13
N GLU A 223 0.83 11.15 -7.26
CA GLU A 223 2.14 11.49 -6.73
C GLU A 223 2.64 10.42 -5.75
N LEU A 224 1.75 9.80 -4.98
CA LEU A 224 2.09 8.61 -4.19
C LEU A 224 2.55 7.46 -5.11
N ALA A 225 1.82 7.15 -6.18
CA ALA A 225 2.20 6.09 -7.12
C ALA A 225 3.57 6.35 -7.78
N ARG A 226 3.82 7.59 -8.23
CA ARG A 226 5.11 8.02 -8.78
C ARG A 226 6.24 7.93 -7.77
N PHE A 227 5.96 8.35 -6.53
CA PHE A 227 6.94 8.26 -5.45
C PHE A 227 7.31 6.80 -5.16
N VAL A 228 6.33 5.92 -5.04
CA VAL A 228 6.55 4.50 -4.77
C VAL A 228 7.34 3.85 -5.92
N GLU A 229 7.03 4.15 -7.17
CA GLU A 229 7.81 3.69 -8.32
C GLU A 229 9.25 4.20 -8.26
N PHE A 230 9.45 5.48 -7.99
CA PHE A 230 10.78 6.10 -7.91
C PHE A 230 11.61 5.52 -6.75
N ALA A 231 11.02 5.38 -5.57
CA ALA A 231 11.70 4.87 -4.37
C ALA A 231 12.11 3.39 -4.50
N THR A 232 11.34 2.61 -5.27
CA THR A 232 11.57 1.16 -5.42
C THR A 232 12.37 0.80 -6.67
N ARG A 233 12.55 1.73 -7.60
CA ARG A 233 13.24 1.51 -8.88
C ARG A 233 14.66 0.98 -8.68
N GLY A 234 14.92 -0.22 -9.20
CA GLY A 234 16.21 -0.88 -9.11
C GLY A 234 16.60 -1.39 -7.72
N LYS A 235 15.68 -1.34 -6.73
CA LYS A 235 15.91 -1.87 -5.38
C LYS A 235 15.62 -3.37 -5.27
N VAL A 236 14.60 -3.84 -5.99
CA VAL A 236 14.30 -5.27 -6.12
C VAL A 236 14.89 -5.73 -7.44
N PRO A 237 15.85 -6.69 -7.46
CA PRO A 237 16.51 -7.16 -8.67
C PRO A 237 15.50 -7.64 -9.72
N ASP A 238 15.64 -7.17 -10.95
CA ASP A 238 14.83 -7.54 -12.13
C ASP A 238 13.31 -7.39 -11.94
N PHE A 239 12.88 -6.62 -10.94
CA PHE A 239 11.47 -6.40 -10.65
C PHE A 239 11.14 -4.92 -10.44
N GLY A 240 9.99 -4.48 -10.94
CA GLY A 240 9.57 -3.07 -10.87
C GLY A 240 8.07 -2.87 -10.93
N ILE A 241 7.69 -1.62 -11.10
CA ILE A 241 6.30 -1.18 -11.14
C ILE A 241 5.89 -0.78 -12.56
N LYS A 242 4.67 -1.18 -12.95
CA LYS A 242 3.95 -0.64 -14.10
C LYS A 242 2.90 0.35 -13.61
N LEU A 243 3.18 1.65 -13.72
CA LEU A 243 2.25 2.69 -13.32
C LEU A 243 1.01 2.70 -14.21
N VAL A 244 -0.16 2.80 -13.58
CA VAL A 244 -1.45 3.02 -14.22
C VAL A 244 -2.08 4.27 -13.58
N LEU A 245 -1.75 5.44 -14.15
CA LEU A 245 -2.14 6.75 -13.63
C LEU A 245 -3.58 7.10 -14.05
N ARG A 246 -4.49 6.19 -13.77
CA ARG A 246 -5.92 6.32 -14.05
C ARG A 246 -6.71 5.33 -13.18
N ALA A 247 -8.02 5.48 -13.15
CA ALA A 247 -8.93 4.49 -12.62
C ALA A 247 -8.87 3.17 -13.41
N ASP A 248 -9.23 2.07 -12.78
CA ASP A 248 -9.49 0.80 -13.43
C ASP A 248 -10.73 0.92 -14.37
N ARG A 249 -11.17 -0.17 -14.96
CA ARG A 249 -12.39 -0.17 -15.78
C ARG A 249 -13.63 0.22 -14.95
N PHE A 250 -14.69 0.67 -15.63
CA PHE A 250 -15.91 1.11 -14.98
C PHE A 250 -16.46 0.09 -13.99
N GLY A 251 -16.82 0.56 -12.80
CA GLY A 251 -17.40 -0.23 -11.73
C GLY A 251 -16.43 -1.16 -10.99
N ARG A 252 -15.12 -1.06 -11.27
CA ARG A 252 -14.08 -1.78 -10.54
C ARG A 252 -13.23 -0.83 -9.71
N GLY A 253 -13.03 -1.19 -8.48
CA GLY A 253 -12.17 -0.50 -7.52
C GLY A 253 -11.39 -1.52 -6.70
N GLY A 254 -11.11 -1.20 -5.47
CA GLY A 254 -10.49 -2.00 -4.43
C GLY A 254 -10.43 -1.18 -3.14
N ASP A 255 -9.85 -1.72 -2.09
CA ASP A 255 -9.83 -1.10 -0.75
C ASP A 255 -9.14 0.28 -0.66
N HIS A 256 -8.35 0.67 -1.67
CA HIS A 256 -7.82 2.04 -1.79
C HIS A 256 -8.93 3.08 -2.06
N THR A 257 -10.00 2.69 -2.75
CA THR A 257 -11.06 3.60 -3.21
C THR A 257 -11.74 4.38 -2.07
N PRO A 258 -12.23 3.73 -0.98
CA PRO A 258 -12.85 4.46 0.12
C PRO A 258 -11.89 5.44 0.82
N PHE A 259 -10.61 5.11 0.92
CA PHE A 259 -9.61 6.03 1.46
C PHE A 259 -9.43 7.24 0.57
N ALA A 260 -9.29 7.03 -0.73
CA ALA A 260 -9.20 8.12 -1.71
C ALA A 260 -10.45 9.01 -1.67
N GLN A 261 -11.64 8.44 -1.59
CA GLN A 261 -12.91 9.18 -1.44
C GLN A 261 -12.99 9.97 -0.13
N ASN A 262 -12.29 9.54 0.91
CA ASN A 262 -12.18 10.24 2.19
C ASN A 262 -11.02 11.26 2.23
N GLY A 263 -10.31 11.49 1.11
CA GLY A 263 -9.28 12.52 0.97
C GLY A 263 -7.88 12.06 1.33
N PHE A 264 -7.65 10.76 1.50
CA PHE A 264 -6.33 10.19 1.74
C PHE A 264 -5.68 9.73 0.43
N ASP A 265 -4.34 9.83 0.33
CA ASP A 265 -3.60 9.29 -0.81
C ASP A 265 -3.57 7.76 -0.72
N ALA A 266 -4.14 7.10 -1.71
CA ALA A 266 -4.29 5.65 -1.72
C ALA A 266 -4.04 5.07 -3.11
N ILE A 267 -3.31 3.96 -3.18
CA ILE A 267 -2.97 3.24 -4.41
C ILE A 267 -3.26 1.76 -4.26
N ARG A 268 -3.49 1.06 -5.39
CA ARG A 268 -3.69 -0.38 -5.44
C ARG A 268 -2.61 -1.07 -6.24
N PHE A 269 -1.96 -2.06 -5.64
CA PHE A 269 -1.11 -3.03 -6.30
C PHE A 269 -1.94 -4.20 -6.79
N ILE A 270 -1.68 -4.65 -8.02
CA ILE A 270 -2.34 -5.81 -8.63
C ILE A 270 -1.43 -6.42 -9.70
N GLU A 271 -1.49 -7.71 -9.90
CA GLU A 271 -0.74 -8.42 -10.93
C GLU A 271 -1.01 -7.88 -12.34
N VAL A 272 -0.04 -8.02 -13.26
CA VAL A 272 -0.14 -7.42 -14.61
C VAL A 272 -1.18 -8.14 -15.48
N HIS A 273 -1.26 -9.46 -15.36
CA HIS A 273 -2.17 -10.30 -16.14
C HIS A 273 -3.03 -11.14 -15.18
N GLU A 274 -4.17 -10.60 -14.83
CA GLU A 274 -5.11 -11.23 -13.90
C GLU A 274 -5.72 -12.52 -14.48
N GLU A 275 -5.92 -13.51 -13.60
CA GLU A 275 -6.51 -14.80 -13.97
C GLU A 275 -8.01 -14.85 -13.61
N TYR A 276 -8.82 -14.24 -14.45
CA TYR A 276 -10.27 -14.11 -14.25
C TYR A 276 -11.04 -15.44 -14.24
N THR A 277 -10.46 -16.54 -14.74
CA THR A 277 -11.16 -17.83 -14.77
C THR A 277 -11.09 -18.57 -13.45
N ARG A 278 -10.18 -18.16 -12.55
CA ARG A 278 -10.07 -18.70 -11.19
C ARG A 278 -10.63 -17.75 -10.13
N GLN A 279 -10.52 -16.44 -10.37
CA GLN A 279 -11.02 -15.43 -9.46
C GLN A 279 -12.51 -15.66 -9.17
N HIS A 280 -12.92 -15.53 -7.91
CA HIS A 280 -14.29 -15.77 -7.43
C HIS A 280 -14.83 -17.19 -7.70
N THR A 281 -13.96 -18.20 -7.67
CA THR A 281 -14.30 -19.61 -7.84
C THR A 281 -13.64 -20.50 -6.78
N GLY A 282 -14.02 -21.79 -6.76
CA GLY A 282 -13.35 -22.78 -5.92
C GLY A 282 -11.95 -23.20 -6.42
N ASP A 283 -11.51 -22.70 -7.59
CA ASP A 283 -10.22 -23.00 -8.22
C ASP A 283 -9.15 -21.90 -7.96
N ASP A 284 -9.47 -20.91 -7.14
CA ASP A 284 -8.45 -19.95 -6.66
C ASP A 284 -7.63 -20.58 -5.53
N LEU A 285 -6.68 -21.42 -5.91
CA LEU A 285 -5.92 -22.31 -5.04
C LEU A 285 -4.45 -21.92 -4.95
N PRO A 286 -3.76 -22.23 -3.82
CA PRO A 286 -2.34 -21.94 -3.63
C PRO A 286 -1.42 -22.55 -4.69
N GLU A 287 -1.80 -23.68 -5.28
CA GLU A 287 -1.02 -24.40 -6.31
C GLU A 287 -0.89 -23.65 -7.63
N HIS A 288 -1.70 -22.62 -7.83
CA HIS A 288 -1.69 -21.75 -9.02
C HIS A 288 -0.89 -20.47 -8.85
N MET A 289 -0.31 -20.25 -7.67
CA MET A 289 0.42 -19.05 -7.35
C MET A 289 1.90 -19.13 -7.73
N ASP A 290 2.49 -17.97 -8.02
CA ASP A 290 3.93 -17.76 -8.19
C ASP A 290 4.52 -17.12 -6.93
N TRP A 291 5.11 -17.95 -6.08
CA TRP A 291 5.64 -17.54 -4.78
C TRP A 291 6.82 -16.56 -4.89
N ASN A 292 7.63 -16.66 -5.95
CA ASN A 292 8.72 -15.72 -6.20
C ASN A 292 8.18 -14.36 -6.66
N TYR A 293 7.14 -14.36 -7.47
CA TYR A 293 6.45 -13.14 -7.88
C TYR A 293 5.84 -12.43 -6.65
N LEU A 294 5.06 -13.14 -5.82
CA LEU A 294 4.48 -12.60 -4.59
C LEU A 294 5.56 -12.04 -3.66
N ALA A 295 6.69 -12.75 -3.49
CA ALA A 295 7.80 -12.28 -2.69
C ALA A 295 8.43 -11.00 -3.25
N ASN A 296 8.52 -10.84 -4.57
CA ASN A 296 9.02 -9.62 -5.19
C ASN A 296 8.04 -8.45 -5.04
N VAL A 297 6.73 -8.69 -5.18
CA VAL A 297 5.71 -7.66 -4.86
C VAL A 297 5.80 -7.25 -3.40
N THR A 298 5.98 -8.21 -2.48
CA THR A 298 6.17 -7.94 -1.05
C THR A 298 7.42 -7.09 -0.80
N ARG A 299 8.54 -7.39 -1.46
CA ARG A 299 9.77 -6.58 -1.35
C ARG A 299 9.58 -5.16 -1.87
N VAL A 300 8.85 -4.96 -2.96
CA VAL A 300 8.50 -3.63 -3.48
C VAL A 300 7.69 -2.85 -2.44
N ASN A 301 6.65 -3.46 -1.87
CA ASN A 301 5.88 -2.86 -0.78
C ASN A 301 6.75 -2.53 0.44
N LEU A 302 7.62 -3.45 0.85
CA LEU A 302 8.52 -3.25 1.99
C LEU A 302 9.47 -2.06 1.78
N VAL A 303 10.09 -1.94 0.58
CA VAL A 303 10.95 -0.79 0.25
C VAL A 303 10.17 0.53 0.30
N ALA A 304 8.96 0.55 -0.25
CA ALA A 304 8.08 1.73 -0.19
C ALA A 304 7.70 2.08 1.26
N LEU A 305 7.32 1.07 2.06
CA LEU A 305 6.97 1.24 3.47
C LEU A 305 8.16 1.77 4.30
N MET A 306 9.37 1.25 4.06
CA MET A 306 10.58 1.71 4.77
C MET A 306 10.86 3.19 4.50
N ALA A 307 10.73 3.65 3.26
CA ALA A 307 10.88 5.05 2.90
C ALA A 307 9.82 5.91 3.60
N LEU A 308 8.55 5.55 3.45
CA LEU A 308 7.43 6.27 4.04
C LEU A 308 7.43 6.26 5.58
N ALA A 309 7.94 5.17 6.19
CA ALA A 309 8.01 5.04 7.64
C ALA A 309 9.03 5.98 8.31
N ASP A 310 10.08 6.36 7.60
CA ASP A 310 11.10 7.32 8.08
C ASP A 310 10.88 8.75 7.54
N ALA A 311 9.87 8.96 6.71
CA ALA A 311 9.61 10.25 6.07
C ALA A 311 9.28 11.34 7.10
N GLY A 312 9.81 12.54 6.88
CA GLY A 312 9.36 13.76 7.56
C GLY A 312 7.97 14.23 7.05
N PRO A 313 7.39 15.25 7.68
CA PRO A 313 6.13 15.83 7.23
C PRO A 313 6.26 16.45 5.84
N ARG A 314 5.18 16.38 5.06
CA ARG A 314 5.13 16.96 3.72
C ARG A 314 5.29 18.48 3.77
N PRO A 315 6.01 19.09 2.80
CA PRO A 315 6.01 20.54 2.66
C PRO A 315 4.63 21.02 2.24
N THR A 316 4.29 22.25 2.63
CA THR A 316 3.07 22.93 2.18
C THR A 316 3.40 24.12 1.28
N ALA A 317 2.40 24.67 0.59
CA ALA A 317 2.55 25.83 -0.28
C ALA A 317 3.69 25.73 -1.32
N VAL A 318 3.90 24.55 -1.91
CA VAL A 318 4.93 24.33 -2.93
C VAL A 318 4.57 25.10 -4.21
N ARG A 319 5.44 26.03 -4.62
CA ARG A 319 5.19 26.96 -5.74
C ARG A 319 6.39 27.07 -6.68
N ILE A 320 6.09 27.32 -7.95
CA ILE A 320 7.07 27.74 -8.97
C ILE A 320 7.05 29.26 -9.05
N ALA A 321 8.22 29.91 -9.04
CA ALA A 321 8.33 31.37 -9.25
C ALA A 321 7.91 31.71 -10.69
N ARG A 322 7.09 32.76 -10.80
CA ARG A 322 6.53 33.25 -12.08
C ARG A 322 7.45 34.22 -12.81
N ASP A 323 8.73 33.88 -12.90
CA ASP A 323 9.69 34.69 -13.69
C ASP A 323 9.81 34.11 -15.12
N GLN A 324 10.44 34.88 -16.01
CA GLN A 324 10.66 34.55 -17.42
C GLN A 324 11.99 33.78 -17.63
N GLY A 325 12.73 33.46 -16.57
CA GLY A 325 14.03 32.79 -16.68
C GLY A 325 13.92 31.33 -17.07
N HIS A 326 15.00 30.80 -17.66
CA HIS A 326 15.13 29.39 -18.04
C HIS A 326 15.45 28.48 -16.85
N ASP A 327 15.85 29.04 -15.71
CA ASP A 327 16.00 28.30 -14.45
C ASP A 327 14.63 28.20 -13.77
N THR A 328 14.38 27.13 -13.03
CA THR A 328 13.14 26.99 -12.25
C THR A 328 13.41 27.15 -10.77
N LYS A 329 12.92 28.25 -10.20
CA LYS A 329 12.94 28.49 -8.74
C LYS A 329 11.66 27.95 -8.10
N LEU A 330 11.85 27.13 -7.06
CA LEU A 330 10.80 26.55 -6.22
C LEU A 330 10.85 27.18 -4.83
N THR A 331 9.69 27.36 -4.22
CA THR A 331 9.54 27.80 -2.82
C THR A 331 8.50 26.92 -2.12
N TRP A 332 8.64 26.73 -0.81
CA TRP A 332 7.69 25.98 0.02
C TRP A 332 7.75 26.40 1.48
N GLU A 333 6.72 26.04 2.23
CA GLU A 333 6.77 26.12 3.68
C GLU A 333 7.47 24.87 4.21
N SER A 334 8.59 25.11 4.93
CA SER A 334 9.43 24.05 5.48
C SER A 334 9.14 23.82 6.96
N THR A 335 9.37 22.60 7.43
CA THR A 335 9.37 22.23 8.85
C THR A 335 10.81 22.21 9.36
N PRO A 336 11.13 22.81 10.52
CA PRO A 336 12.47 22.77 11.11
C PRO A 336 12.98 21.33 11.27
N GLY A 337 14.27 21.09 10.94
CA GLY A 337 14.90 19.77 11.03
C GLY A 337 14.53 18.80 9.90
N VAL A 338 13.65 19.18 8.97
CA VAL A 338 13.27 18.35 7.82
C VAL A 338 14.14 18.67 6.61
N LYS A 339 14.75 17.62 6.04
CA LYS A 339 15.49 17.72 4.78
C LYS A 339 14.56 17.45 3.61
N TYR A 340 14.76 18.21 2.53
CA TYR A 340 13.89 18.18 1.36
C TYR A 340 14.60 17.66 0.12
N VAL A 341 13.79 17.16 -0.81
CA VAL A 341 14.19 16.69 -2.14
C VAL A 341 13.33 17.41 -3.17
N VAL A 342 13.96 17.99 -4.18
CA VAL A 342 13.30 18.53 -5.36
C VAL A 342 13.28 17.44 -6.43
N TYR A 343 12.08 17.12 -6.91
CA TYR A 343 11.84 16.17 -8.00
C TYR A 343 11.47 16.90 -9.27
N TYR A 344 11.92 16.42 -10.41
CA TYR A 344 11.41 16.87 -11.69
C TYR A 344 11.38 15.75 -12.74
N ARG A 345 10.54 15.93 -13.73
CA ARG A 345 10.34 15.02 -14.85
C ARG A 345 9.92 15.80 -16.09
N ASP A 346 10.23 15.28 -17.25
CA ASP A 346 9.68 15.76 -18.51
C ASP A 346 8.15 15.70 -18.50
N THR A 347 7.48 16.63 -19.18
CA THR A 347 6.01 16.69 -19.26
C THR A 347 5.40 15.45 -19.91
N ALA A 348 6.14 14.76 -20.80
CA ALA A 348 5.74 13.50 -21.41
C ALA A 348 6.06 12.25 -20.58
N SER A 349 6.86 12.38 -19.49
CA SER A 349 7.22 11.26 -18.63
C SER A 349 6.13 10.96 -17.58
N ALA A 350 5.83 9.68 -17.40
CA ALA A 350 4.92 9.24 -16.35
C ALA A 350 5.55 9.20 -14.95
N THR A 351 6.90 9.09 -14.88
CA THR A 351 7.66 8.85 -13.65
C THR A 351 8.56 10.03 -13.31
N TRP A 352 8.90 10.18 -12.01
CA TRP A 352 9.96 11.11 -11.62
C TRP A 352 11.29 10.63 -12.20
N GLU A 353 12.03 11.53 -12.86
CA GLU A 353 13.28 11.20 -13.54
C GLU A 353 14.50 11.62 -12.74
N LYS A 354 14.39 12.75 -12.05
CA LYS A 354 15.45 13.34 -11.27
C LYS A 354 14.98 13.69 -9.87
N ALA A 355 15.90 13.57 -8.92
CA ALA A 355 15.73 13.97 -7.53
C ALA A 355 17.02 14.65 -7.07
N ILE A 356 16.90 15.81 -6.43
CA ILE A 356 18.00 16.61 -5.90
C ILE A 356 17.75 16.78 -4.40
N GLU A 357 18.59 16.22 -3.55
CA GLU A 357 18.56 16.51 -2.13
C GLU A 357 19.07 17.93 -1.90
N VAL A 358 18.25 18.78 -1.28
CA VAL A 358 18.53 20.21 -1.10
C VAL A 358 18.76 20.59 0.38
N GLY A 359 18.60 19.64 1.31
CA GLY A 359 18.79 19.87 2.74
C GLY A 359 17.60 20.59 3.39
N GLU A 360 17.88 21.28 4.51
CA GLU A 360 16.89 22.00 5.32
C GLU A 360 16.69 23.44 4.78
N VAL A 361 16.03 23.55 3.64
CA VAL A 361 15.78 24.85 2.97
C VAL A 361 14.30 25.00 2.66
N SER A 362 13.86 26.24 2.38
CA SER A 362 12.48 26.58 1.97
C SER A 362 12.40 27.07 0.53
N GLU A 363 13.52 27.10 -0.18
CA GLU A 363 13.59 27.45 -1.60
C GLU A 363 14.79 26.76 -2.28
N PHE A 364 14.66 26.53 -3.58
CA PHE A 364 15.76 26.00 -4.39
C PHE A 364 15.56 26.38 -5.86
N THR A 365 16.67 26.62 -6.58
CA THR A 365 16.64 26.89 -8.02
C THR A 365 17.30 25.76 -8.78
N VAL A 366 16.52 25.09 -9.63
CA VAL A 366 17.03 24.06 -10.56
C VAL A 366 17.59 24.80 -11.78
N LYS A 367 18.92 24.79 -11.90
CA LYS A 367 19.64 25.49 -12.96
C LYS A 367 19.50 24.79 -14.30
N GLY A 368 19.23 25.54 -15.36
CA GLY A 368 19.17 25.02 -16.73
C GLY A 368 18.01 24.06 -17.00
N VAL A 369 17.01 23.99 -16.12
CA VAL A 369 15.80 23.17 -16.30
C VAL A 369 14.61 24.09 -16.37
N ASN A 370 13.99 24.12 -17.56
CA ASN A 370 12.88 25.02 -17.85
C ASN A 370 11.54 24.45 -17.33
N LYS A 371 10.74 25.32 -16.72
CA LYS A 371 9.39 25.00 -16.25
C LYS A 371 8.37 24.75 -17.37
N ASP A 372 8.70 25.11 -18.62
CA ASP A 372 7.84 24.83 -19.78
C ASP A 372 7.81 23.36 -20.16
N ASP A 373 8.94 22.67 -19.98
CA ASP A 373 9.13 21.28 -20.39
C ASP A 373 9.07 20.28 -19.26
N HIS A 374 9.03 20.76 -17.99
CA HIS A 374 9.13 19.89 -16.84
C HIS A 374 8.05 20.16 -15.79
N PHE A 375 7.58 19.07 -15.15
CA PHE A 375 6.84 19.13 -13.89
C PHE A 375 7.81 19.02 -12.72
N PHE A 376 7.50 19.76 -11.65
CA PHE A 376 8.30 19.81 -10.44
C PHE A 376 7.48 19.43 -9.20
N ALA A 377 8.14 18.88 -8.20
CA ALA A 377 7.57 18.63 -6.89
C ALA A 377 8.65 18.74 -5.80
N VAL A 378 8.22 18.95 -4.57
CA VAL A 378 9.09 18.93 -3.39
C VAL A 378 8.54 17.95 -2.38
N GLY A 379 9.40 17.11 -1.81
CA GLY A 379 9.06 16.17 -0.74
C GLY A 379 10.07 16.23 0.40
N ALA A 380 9.68 15.80 1.58
CA ALA A 380 10.65 15.43 2.60
C ALA A 380 11.44 14.21 2.12
N VAL A 381 12.66 14.01 2.59
CA VAL A 381 13.43 12.80 2.30
C VAL A 381 12.60 11.57 2.70
N GLY A 382 12.42 10.62 1.79
CA GLY A 382 11.60 9.41 1.97
C GLY A 382 10.08 9.64 1.92
N GLY A 383 9.60 10.86 1.73
CA GLY A 383 8.18 11.20 1.73
C GLY A 383 7.60 11.47 0.35
N VAL A 384 6.28 11.36 0.26
CA VAL A 384 5.54 11.64 -0.98
C VAL A 384 5.69 13.12 -1.35
N PRO A 385 6.16 13.43 -2.57
CA PRO A 385 6.33 14.81 -2.98
C PRO A 385 5.00 15.51 -3.25
N VAL A 386 4.98 16.80 -3.01
CA VAL A 386 3.87 17.70 -3.32
C VAL A 386 4.19 18.42 -4.63
N ALA A 387 3.29 18.27 -5.61
CA ALA A 387 3.45 18.92 -6.90
C ALA A 387 3.49 20.46 -6.77
N ALA A 388 4.43 21.08 -7.43
CA ALA A 388 4.56 22.54 -7.46
C ALA A 388 3.49 23.17 -8.38
N ARG A 389 2.97 24.35 -7.99
CA ARG A 389 1.93 25.10 -8.69
C ARG A 389 2.37 26.50 -9.05
#